data_f862840e060e5e51bdfecae5ee60910d
#
_entry.id   f862840e060e5e51bdfecae5ee60910d
#
_cell.length_a   1.000
_cell.length_b   1.000
_cell.length_c   1.000
_cell.angle_alpha   90.00
_cell.angle_beta   90.00
_cell.angle_gamma   90.00
#
_symmetry.space_group_name_H-M   'P 1'
#
loop_
_entity.id
_entity.type
_entity.pdbx_description
1 polymer ?
#
loop_
_entity_poly.entity_id
_entity_poly.type
_entity_poly.pdbx_seq_one_letter_code
_entity_poly.pdbx_strand_id
1 'polypeptide(L)'
;MVTIIPLIKIKMENNHLKYQVVKEQYLKFLSSQEVMSEPFRDKLGQLKNFYLPISRMIKEEYTKEKKTKLIGLSGGQGTGKSTISKILKIILKENYGLETVIFSIDDFYKTLQERKMMSKNKSALFLTRGVPGTHDTKRLYNCIKKLKDQKFKKFKIPKFDKSIDDRLPKNKWLKVKKKPNIIIFEGWCIGVPPQKKKDLIKPINKLEKQKDTKKIWRLQVNKELKKKYKKIFNLIDKLIFLKVPSFKYVFKWRLLQEKKLRITGKGKKIMSNIEISNFIMYYERLTKHMLKILPRKADTVISIDKKHRLKSIKFN
;
A
#
# COMPACT_ATOMS: atom_id res chain seq x y z
N MET A 1 -21.12 -19.14 -43.10
CA MET A 1 -20.52 -17.79 -42.77
C MET A 1 -21.46 -16.86 -41.99
N VAL A 2 -22.45 -17.35 -41.22
CA VAL A 2 -23.55 -16.52 -40.67
C VAL A 2 -23.49 -16.31 -39.15
N THR A 3 -22.54 -16.89 -38.41
CA THR A 3 -22.61 -16.89 -36.93
C THR A 3 -21.54 -16.05 -36.20
N ILE A 4 -20.58 -15.45 -36.88
CA ILE A 4 -19.46 -14.74 -36.27
C ILE A 4 -19.79 -13.26 -35.96
N ILE A 5 -20.54 -12.60 -36.84
CA ILE A 5 -20.87 -11.15 -36.70
C ILE A 5 -21.74 -10.85 -35.47
N PRO A 6 -22.84 -11.60 -35.16
CA PRO A 6 -23.65 -11.36 -33.98
C PRO A 6 -22.88 -11.53 -32.67
N LEU A 7 -22.02 -12.56 -32.57
CA LEU A 7 -21.20 -12.83 -31.37
C LEU A 7 -20.17 -11.73 -31.09
N ILE A 8 -19.55 -11.17 -32.13
CA ILE A 8 -18.62 -10.04 -32.01
C ILE A 8 -19.36 -8.80 -31.57
N LYS A 9 -20.53 -8.49 -32.13
CA LYS A 9 -21.35 -7.34 -31.77
C LYS A 9 -21.82 -7.42 -30.32
N ILE A 10 -22.37 -8.55 -29.88
CA ILE A 10 -22.77 -8.80 -28.48
C ILE A 10 -21.57 -8.67 -27.53
N LYS A 11 -20.38 -9.16 -27.89
CA LYS A 11 -19.17 -9.06 -27.09
C LYS A 11 -18.68 -7.62 -26.99
N MET A 12 -18.79 -6.82 -28.06
CA MET A 12 -18.44 -5.39 -28.05
C MET A 12 -19.42 -4.57 -27.19
N GLU A 13 -20.72 -4.80 -27.31
CA GLU A 13 -21.76 -4.15 -26.50
C GLU A 13 -21.59 -4.48 -25.02
N ASN A 14 -21.35 -5.75 -24.66
CA ASN A 14 -21.07 -6.16 -23.29
C ASN A 14 -19.79 -5.52 -22.72
N ASN A 15 -18.74 -5.37 -23.52
CA ASN A 15 -17.52 -4.68 -23.11
C ASN A 15 -17.75 -3.17 -22.92
N HIS A 16 -18.56 -2.56 -23.78
CA HIS A 16 -18.94 -1.15 -23.66
C HIS A 16 -19.77 -0.90 -22.41
N LEU A 17 -20.78 -1.73 -22.13
CA LEU A 17 -21.63 -1.64 -20.94
C LEU A 17 -20.78 -1.78 -19.67
N LYS A 18 -19.89 -2.76 -19.59
CA LYS A 18 -18.96 -2.94 -18.46
C LYS A 18 -18.06 -1.72 -18.24
N TYR A 19 -17.57 -1.11 -19.32
CA TYR A 19 -16.75 0.10 -19.22
C TYR A 19 -17.55 1.27 -18.65
N GLN A 20 -18.81 1.47 -19.05
CA GLN A 20 -19.67 2.53 -18.50
C GLN A 20 -19.90 2.34 -17.00
N VAL A 21 -20.23 1.12 -16.55
CA VAL A 21 -20.37 0.80 -15.12
C VAL A 21 -19.09 1.10 -14.34
N VAL A 22 -17.93 0.68 -14.87
CA VAL A 22 -16.62 0.99 -14.26
C VAL A 22 -16.39 2.49 -14.15
N LYS A 23 -16.65 3.24 -15.22
CA LYS A 23 -16.50 4.70 -15.29
C LYS A 23 -17.37 5.39 -14.24
N GLU A 24 -18.63 5.02 -14.14
CA GLU A 24 -19.56 5.59 -13.16
C GLU A 24 -19.12 5.32 -11.72
N GLN A 25 -18.83 4.08 -11.38
CA GLN A 25 -18.38 3.70 -10.03
C GLN A 25 -17.04 4.36 -9.66
N TYR A 26 -16.12 4.45 -10.62
CA TYR A 26 -14.85 5.15 -10.46
C TYR A 26 -15.05 6.64 -10.18
N LEU A 27 -15.84 7.33 -10.98
CA LEU A 27 -16.12 8.77 -10.81
C LEU A 27 -16.85 9.03 -9.50
N LYS A 28 -17.85 8.23 -9.14
CA LYS A 28 -18.57 8.30 -7.85
C LYS A 28 -17.60 8.12 -6.67
N PHE A 29 -16.69 7.15 -6.77
CA PHE A 29 -15.67 6.95 -5.74
C PHE A 29 -14.74 8.17 -5.63
N LEU A 30 -14.23 8.71 -6.74
CA LEU A 30 -13.35 9.88 -6.72
C LEU A 30 -14.05 11.09 -6.08
N SER A 31 -15.29 11.37 -6.46
CA SER A 31 -16.07 12.48 -5.87
C SER A 31 -16.20 12.35 -4.36
N SER A 32 -16.34 11.13 -3.82
CA SER A 32 -16.37 10.88 -2.38
C SER A 32 -15.01 11.10 -1.66
N GLN A 33 -13.92 11.18 -2.41
CA GLN A 33 -12.55 11.38 -1.86
C GLN A 33 -12.02 12.80 -2.12
N GLU A 34 -12.69 13.58 -2.97
CA GLU A 34 -12.28 14.95 -3.26
C GLU A 34 -12.54 15.89 -2.09
N VAL A 35 -11.67 16.87 -1.95
CA VAL A 35 -11.92 18.09 -1.18
C VAL A 35 -11.83 19.27 -2.14
N MET A 36 -12.65 20.30 -1.94
CA MET A 36 -12.78 21.42 -2.90
C MET A 36 -11.43 22.06 -3.28
N SER A 37 -10.49 22.13 -2.34
CA SER A 37 -9.15 22.71 -2.57
C SER A 37 -8.18 21.82 -3.36
N GLU A 38 -8.50 20.53 -3.57
CA GLU A 38 -7.59 19.56 -4.17
C GLU A 38 -8.35 18.51 -5.00
N PRO A 39 -8.96 18.93 -6.13
CA PRO A 39 -9.71 18.02 -6.99
C PRO A 39 -8.78 17.05 -7.73
N PHE A 40 -9.27 15.86 -8.04
CA PHE A 40 -8.58 14.95 -8.95
C PHE A 40 -8.64 15.49 -10.37
N ARG A 41 -7.46 15.63 -10.99
CA ARG A 41 -7.34 16.11 -12.37
C ARG A 41 -7.22 14.95 -13.35
N ASP A 42 -7.66 15.16 -14.60
CA ASP A 42 -7.55 14.17 -15.68
C ASP A 42 -8.11 12.78 -15.29
N LYS A 43 -9.27 12.76 -14.65
CA LYS A 43 -9.88 11.52 -14.11
C LYS A 43 -9.96 10.41 -15.15
N LEU A 44 -10.46 10.71 -16.35
CA LEU A 44 -10.65 9.72 -17.40
C LEU A 44 -9.36 9.28 -18.06
N GLY A 45 -8.40 10.19 -18.27
CA GLY A 45 -7.06 9.84 -18.74
C GLY A 45 -6.33 8.96 -17.73
N GLN A 46 -6.44 9.24 -16.43
CA GLN A 46 -5.88 8.38 -15.39
C GLN A 46 -6.53 6.98 -15.37
N LEU A 47 -7.85 6.91 -15.55
CA LEU A 47 -8.55 5.63 -15.66
C LEU A 47 -8.04 4.82 -16.86
N LYS A 48 -8.05 5.42 -18.06
CA LYS A 48 -7.70 4.76 -19.32
C LYS A 48 -6.23 4.35 -19.38
N ASN A 49 -5.32 5.26 -18.98
CA ASN A 49 -3.89 5.10 -19.22
C ASN A 49 -3.16 4.35 -18.08
N PHE A 50 -3.76 4.26 -16.88
CA PHE A 50 -3.10 3.63 -15.73
C PHE A 50 -3.96 2.54 -15.08
N TYR A 51 -5.15 2.87 -14.61
CA TYR A 51 -5.92 1.91 -13.78
C TYR A 51 -6.44 0.71 -14.57
N LEU A 52 -6.91 0.90 -15.80
CA LEU A 52 -7.34 -0.22 -16.66
C LEU A 52 -6.16 -1.12 -17.06
N PRO A 53 -5.00 -0.62 -17.53
CA PRO A 53 -3.83 -1.47 -17.80
C PRO A 53 -3.35 -2.26 -16.59
N ILE A 54 -3.27 -1.63 -15.40
CA ILE A 54 -2.90 -2.34 -14.16
C ILE A 54 -3.89 -3.44 -13.83
N SER A 55 -5.19 -3.14 -13.92
CA SER A 55 -6.24 -4.12 -13.63
C SER A 55 -6.21 -5.29 -14.61
N ARG A 56 -5.90 -5.04 -15.88
CA ARG A 56 -5.71 -6.07 -16.90
C ARG A 56 -4.54 -6.98 -16.54
N MET A 57 -3.39 -6.42 -16.20
CA MET A 57 -2.21 -7.19 -15.76
C MET A 57 -2.55 -8.09 -14.54
N ILE A 58 -3.28 -7.56 -13.55
CA ILE A 58 -3.70 -8.34 -12.38
C ILE A 58 -4.65 -9.47 -12.78
N LYS A 59 -5.61 -9.21 -13.68
CA LYS A 59 -6.52 -10.22 -14.20
C LYS A 59 -5.77 -11.31 -14.96
N GLU A 60 -4.82 -10.95 -15.79
CA GLU A 60 -4.00 -11.89 -16.55
C GLU A 60 -3.19 -12.78 -15.61
N GLU A 61 -2.58 -12.22 -14.57
CA GLU A 61 -1.87 -12.99 -13.56
C GLU A 61 -2.77 -13.99 -12.82
N TYR A 62 -4.00 -13.60 -12.51
CA TYR A 62 -4.99 -14.50 -11.91
C TYR A 62 -5.40 -15.64 -12.86
N THR A 63 -5.61 -15.32 -14.13
CA THR A 63 -6.13 -16.30 -15.11
C THR A 63 -5.14 -17.40 -15.47
N LYS A 64 -3.83 -17.20 -15.26
CA LYS A 64 -2.79 -18.22 -15.48
C LYS A 64 -3.05 -19.51 -14.68
N GLU A 65 -3.45 -19.37 -13.42
CA GLU A 65 -3.60 -20.50 -12.51
C GLU A 65 -4.99 -20.57 -11.83
N LYS A 66 -5.80 -19.51 -11.91
CA LYS A 66 -7.09 -19.35 -11.23
C LYS A 66 -6.99 -19.54 -9.69
N LYS A 67 -5.80 -19.30 -9.12
CA LYS A 67 -5.54 -19.30 -7.68
C LYS A 67 -5.48 -17.87 -7.15
N THR A 68 -5.84 -17.68 -5.86
CA THR A 68 -5.75 -16.38 -5.19
C THR A 68 -4.37 -15.76 -5.36
N LYS A 69 -4.29 -14.57 -5.96
CA LYS A 69 -3.05 -13.81 -6.17
C LYS A 69 -2.89 -12.70 -5.15
N LEU A 70 -1.68 -12.56 -4.62
CA LEU A 70 -1.27 -11.49 -3.70
C LEU A 70 -0.52 -10.41 -4.47
N ILE A 71 -1.14 -9.27 -4.62
CA ILE A 71 -0.57 -8.09 -5.28
C ILE A 71 -0.04 -7.15 -4.20
N GLY A 72 1.27 -6.96 -4.16
CA GLY A 72 1.92 -5.98 -3.30
C GLY A 72 1.84 -4.58 -3.91
N LEU A 73 1.31 -3.61 -3.19
CA LEU A 73 1.31 -2.20 -3.60
C LEU A 73 2.18 -1.38 -2.65
N SER A 74 3.35 -0.99 -3.14
CA SER A 74 4.39 -0.29 -2.39
C SER A 74 4.49 1.18 -2.78
N GLY A 75 4.74 2.07 -1.83
CA GLY A 75 4.97 3.50 -2.09
C GLY A 75 5.02 4.33 -0.82
N GLY A 76 5.71 5.46 -0.84
CA GLY A 76 5.85 6.35 0.32
C GLY A 76 4.53 6.84 0.90
N GLN A 77 4.59 7.51 2.05
CA GLN A 77 3.42 8.15 2.64
C GLN A 77 2.84 9.19 1.69
N GLY A 78 1.52 9.32 1.66
CA GLY A 78 0.83 10.30 0.83
C GLY A 78 0.77 9.97 -0.67
N THR A 79 1.29 8.82 -1.15
CA THR A 79 1.29 8.46 -2.59
C THR A 79 -0.05 7.97 -3.14
N GLY A 80 -1.11 7.92 -2.34
CA GLY A 80 -2.44 7.51 -2.80
C GLY A 80 -2.67 5.98 -2.84
N LYS A 81 -1.80 5.15 -2.23
CA LYS A 81 -1.95 3.68 -2.22
C LYS A 81 -3.36 3.18 -1.94
N SER A 82 -3.96 3.66 -0.86
CA SER A 82 -5.30 3.22 -0.45
C SER A 82 -6.40 3.64 -1.43
N THR A 83 -6.24 4.81 -2.08
CA THR A 83 -7.14 5.26 -3.16
C THR A 83 -6.97 4.36 -4.39
N ILE A 84 -5.73 4.11 -4.83
CA ILE A 84 -5.42 3.22 -5.95
C ILE A 84 -5.95 1.82 -5.69
N SER A 85 -5.74 1.26 -4.50
CA SER A 85 -6.26 -0.07 -4.13
C SER A 85 -7.77 -0.16 -4.26
N LYS A 86 -8.51 0.87 -3.84
CA LYS A 86 -9.98 0.92 -3.95
C LYS A 86 -10.43 1.06 -5.40
N ILE A 87 -9.75 1.87 -6.22
CA ILE A 87 -10.02 1.99 -7.66
C ILE A 87 -9.81 0.64 -8.35
N LEU A 88 -8.66 -0.01 -8.09
CA LEU A 88 -8.37 -1.34 -8.66
C LEU A 88 -9.42 -2.37 -8.23
N LYS A 89 -9.88 -2.34 -6.97
CA LYS A 89 -10.96 -3.23 -6.51
C LYS A 89 -12.25 -3.00 -7.29
N ILE A 90 -12.65 -1.75 -7.54
CA ILE A 90 -13.84 -1.43 -8.35
C ILE A 90 -13.69 -2.04 -9.75
N ILE A 91 -12.57 -1.77 -10.43
CA ILE A 91 -12.36 -2.25 -11.79
C ILE A 91 -12.32 -3.78 -11.85
N LEU A 92 -11.60 -4.41 -10.91
CA LEU A 92 -11.48 -5.87 -10.86
C LEU A 92 -12.84 -6.54 -10.64
N LYS A 93 -13.71 -5.94 -9.84
CA LYS A 93 -15.06 -6.43 -9.60
C LYS A 93 -15.95 -6.20 -10.83
N GLU A 94 -16.10 -4.94 -11.26
CA GLU A 94 -17.12 -4.58 -12.27
C GLU A 94 -16.74 -5.06 -13.68
N ASN A 95 -15.45 -5.01 -14.04
CA ASN A 95 -15.00 -5.42 -15.37
C ASN A 95 -14.72 -6.92 -15.50
N TYR A 96 -14.27 -7.55 -14.40
CA TYR A 96 -13.79 -8.94 -14.45
C TYR A 96 -14.49 -9.91 -13.49
N GLY A 97 -15.39 -9.42 -12.61
CA GLY A 97 -16.08 -10.25 -11.62
C GLY A 97 -15.15 -10.81 -10.53
N LEU A 98 -13.97 -10.19 -10.30
CA LEU A 98 -12.97 -10.70 -9.38
C LEU A 98 -13.17 -10.15 -7.96
N GLU A 99 -13.45 -11.05 -7.02
CA GLU A 99 -13.52 -10.70 -5.59
C GLU A 99 -12.16 -10.27 -5.08
N THR A 100 -12.09 -9.05 -4.51
CA THR A 100 -10.85 -8.43 -4.09
C THR A 100 -10.90 -8.05 -2.61
N VAL A 101 -9.91 -8.51 -1.83
CA VAL A 101 -9.67 -8.10 -0.45
C VAL A 101 -8.49 -7.15 -0.40
N ILE A 102 -8.67 -6.00 0.28
CA ILE A 102 -7.62 -5.00 0.51
C ILE A 102 -7.30 -4.95 2.00
N PHE A 103 -6.03 -4.98 2.35
CA PHE A 103 -5.56 -4.65 3.69
C PHE A 103 -4.17 -3.99 3.64
N SER A 104 -3.86 -3.23 4.68
CA SER A 104 -2.58 -2.54 4.83
C SER A 104 -1.65 -3.29 5.77
N ILE A 105 -0.33 -3.15 5.55
CA ILE A 105 0.66 -3.56 6.55
C ILE A 105 0.44 -2.82 7.88
N ASP A 106 -0.06 -1.58 7.81
CA ASP A 106 -0.38 -0.76 8.97
C ASP A 106 -1.48 -1.36 9.86
N ASP A 107 -2.37 -2.19 9.30
CA ASP A 107 -3.39 -2.93 10.06
C ASP A 107 -2.78 -3.95 11.04
N PHE A 108 -1.51 -4.29 10.85
CA PHE A 108 -0.78 -5.28 11.64
C PHE A 108 0.26 -4.66 12.58
N TYR A 109 0.19 -3.37 12.88
CA TYR A 109 1.06 -2.83 13.92
C TYR A 109 0.90 -3.59 15.24
N LYS A 110 1.99 -3.73 15.93
CA LYS A 110 2.03 -4.15 17.33
C LYS A 110 1.25 -3.17 18.20
N THR A 111 0.63 -3.66 19.26
CA THR A 111 -0.07 -2.82 20.22
C THR A 111 0.88 -1.79 20.83
N LEU A 112 0.33 -0.74 21.41
CA LEU A 112 1.12 0.28 22.11
C LEU A 112 1.94 -0.36 23.25
N GLN A 113 1.35 -1.31 23.98
CA GLN A 113 2.04 -2.03 25.05
C GLN A 113 3.24 -2.83 24.52
N GLU A 114 3.06 -3.62 23.43
CA GLU A 114 4.15 -4.34 22.79
C GLU A 114 5.28 -3.39 22.34
N ARG A 115 4.95 -2.22 21.79
CA ARG A 115 5.93 -1.22 21.37
C ARG A 115 6.63 -0.54 22.56
N LYS A 116 5.93 -0.30 23.68
CA LYS A 116 6.55 0.17 24.94
C LYS A 116 7.59 -0.84 25.44
N MET A 117 7.29 -2.14 25.41
CA MET A 117 8.25 -3.19 25.77
C MET A 117 9.46 -3.21 24.83
N MET A 118 9.24 -3.09 23.50
CA MET A 118 10.34 -2.99 22.53
C MET A 118 11.20 -1.76 22.73
N SER A 119 10.57 -0.63 23.08
CA SER A 119 11.26 0.62 23.38
C SER A 119 12.22 0.48 24.55
N LYS A 120 11.82 -0.19 25.63
CA LYS A 120 12.67 -0.49 26.80
C LYS A 120 13.80 -1.47 26.47
N ASN A 121 13.48 -2.57 25.78
CA ASN A 121 14.42 -3.69 25.62
C ASN A 121 15.36 -3.58 24.41
N LYS A 122 15.09 -2.66 23.46
CA LYS A 122 15.87 -2.56 22.22
C LYS A 122 16.34 -1.14 21.93
N SER A 123 15.41 -0.23 21.66
CA SER A 123 15.67 1.18 21.37
C SER A 123 14.40 1.99 21.54
N ALA A 124 14.52 3.16 22.18
CA ALA A 124 13.42 4.10 22.37
C ALA A 124 12.69 4.45 21.07
N LEU A 125 13.36 4.37 19.92
CA LEU A 125 12.79 4.63 18.62
C LEU A 125 11.71 3.61 18.17
N PHE A 126 11.63 2.43 18.80
CA PHE A 126 10.58 1.45 18.52
C PHE A 126 9.23 1.76 19.19
N LEU A 127 9.15 2.79 20.02
CA LEU A 127 7.88 3.31 20.52
C LEU A 127 7.03 3.84 19.35
N THR A 128 7.67 4.56 18.42
CA THR A 128 7.01 5.07 17.22
C THR A 128 6.73 3.92 16.25
N ARG A 129 5.45 3.75 15.88
CA ARG A 129 5.05 2.79 14.84
C ARG A 129 5.55 3.21 13.46
N GLY A 130 5.73 2.24 12.56
CA GLY A 130 6.01 2.51 11.14
C GLY A 130 7.04 1.57 10.55
N VAL A 131 8.24 1.56 11.09
CA VAL A 131 9.39 0.81 10.52
C VAL A 131 9.26 -0.71 10.70
N PRO A 132 9.94 -1.48 9.84
CA PRO A 132 10.07 -2.93 10.04
C PRO A 132 10.53 -3.29 11.46
N GLY A 133 9.79 -4.24 12.06
CA GLY A 133 9.92 -4.62 13.47
C GLY A 133 8.74 -4.16 14.33
N THR A 134 8.04 -3.09 13.93
CA THR A 134 6.85 -2.59 14.65
C THR A 134 5.54 -3.27 14.23
N HIS A 135 5.59 -4.24 13.31
CA HIS A 135 4.41 -5.02 12.87
C HIS A 135 4.43 -6.43 13.47
N ASP A 136 3.23 -6.98 13.70
CA ASP A 136 3.02 -8.39 14.06
C ASP A 136 3.14 -9.26 12.79
N THR A 137 4.38 -9.55 12.43
CA THR A 137 4.73 -10.29 11.21
C THR A 137 4.23 -11.73 11.21
N LYS A 138 4.08 -12.37 12.39
CA LYS A 138 3.53 -13.72 12.51
C LYS A 138 2.04 -13.73 12.13
N ARG A 139 1.28 -12.79 12.69
CA ARG A 139 -0.15 -12.61 12.37
C ARG A 139 -0.37 -12.25 10.91
N LEU A 140 0.46 -11.34 10.36
CA LEU A 140 0.40 -10.93 8.95
C LEU A 140 0.67 -12.12 8.02
N TYR A 141 1.73 -12.89 8.26
CA TYR A 141 2.04 -14.08 7.48
C TYR A 141 0.88 -15.10 7.50
N ASN A 142 0.35 -15.41 8.68
CA ASN A 142 -0.76 -16.33 8.84
C ASN A 142 -2.05 -15.81 8.16
N CYS A 143 -2.29 -14.50 8.21
CA CYS A 143 -3.41 -13.87 7.51
C CYS A 143 -3.33 -14.11 5.99
N ILE A 144 -2.17 -13.85 5.38
CA ILE A 144 -1.95 -14.07 3.95
C ILE A 144 -2.13 -15.55 3.59
N LYS A 145 -1.56 -16.46 4.38
CA LYS A 145 -1.73 -17.92 4.16
C LYS A 145 -3.19 -18.32 4.19
N LYS A 146 -3.99 -17.85 5.16
CA LYS A 146 -5.43 -18.13 5.25
C LYS A 146 -6.20 -17.59 4.05
N LEU A 147 -5.85 -16.40 3.52
CA LEU A 147 -6.50 -15.83 2.34
C LEU A 147 -6.20 -16.63 1.06
N LYS A 148 -4.99 -17.20 0.96
CA LYS A 148 -4.56 -18.04 -0.19
C LYS A 148 -4.95 -19.51 -0.05
N ASP A 149 -5.50 -19.94 1.09
CA ASP A 149 -5.84 -21.34 1.34
C ASP A 149 -6.96 -21.82 0.41
N GLN A 150 -6.79 -23.02 -0.14
CA GLN A 150 -7.83 -23.67 -0.96
C GLN A 150 -9.07 -24.03 -0.11
N LYS A 151 -8.86 -24.47 1.13
CA LYS A 151 -9.90 -24.76 2.12
C LYS A 151 -10.26 -23.51 2.94
N PHE A 152 -10.53 -22.39 2.23
CA PHE A 152 -10.81 -21.09 2.86
C PHE A 152 -11.94 -21.20 3.91
N LYS A 153 -11.67 -20.66 5.09
CA LYS A 153 -12.67 -20.48 6.16
C LYS A 153 -12.82 -18.98 6.45
N LYS A 154 -14.05 -18.54 6.73
CA LYS A 154 -14.36 -17.14 7.13
C LYS A 154 -13.50 -16.73 8.33
N PHE A 155 -12.90 -15.54 8.28
CA PHE A 155 -12.14 -14.99 9.40
C PHE A 155 -12.12 -13.46 9.38
N LYS A 156 -11.46 -12.85 10.37
CA LYS A 156 -11.34 -11.40 10.49
C LYS A 156 -9.87 -10.97 10.36
N ILE A 157 -9.61 -9.95 9.55
CA ILE A 157 -8.31 -9.28 9.42
C ILE A 157 -8.25 -8.16 10.46
N PRO A 158 -7.15 -8.02 11.23
CA PRO A 158 -6.97 -6.94 12.17
C PRO A 158 -7.20 -5.57 11.55
N LYS A 159 -7.55 -4.61 12.40
CA LYS A 159 -7.58 -3.19 12.07
C LYS A 159 -6.85 -2.42 13.15
N PHE A 160 -6.08 -1.41 12.72
CA PHE A 160 -5.34 -0.53 13.59
C PHE A 160 -5.91 0.90 13.48
N ASP A 161 -6.16 1.52 14.61
CA ASP A 161 -6.60 2.91 14.66
C ASP A 161 -5.42 3.82 15.02
N LYS A 162 -5.06 4.66 14.06
CA LYS A 162 -3.94 5.61 14.22
C LYS A 162 -4.26 6.74 15.21
N SER A 163 -5.53 7.01 15.48
CA SER A 163 -5.97 8.07 16.38
C SER A 163 -5.75 7.72 17.87
N ILE A 164 -5.96 6.44 18.22
CA ILE A 164 -5.67 5.90 19.56
C ILE A 164 -4.31 5.22 19.64
N ASP A 165 -3.59 5.14 18.50
CA ASP A 165 -2.28 4.50 18.36
C ASP A 165 -2.25 3.03 18.78
N ASP A 166 -3.36 2.30 18.58
CA ASP A 166 -3.47 0.91 18.97
C ASP A 166 -4.36 0.08 18.02
N ARG A 167 -4.32 -1.23 18.21
CA ARG A 167 -5.13 -2.20 17.46
C ARG A 167 -6.58 -2.14 17.96
N LEU A 168 -7.53 -2.09 17.01
CA LEU A 168 -8.95 -2.13 17.33
C LEU A 168 -9.37 -3.51 17.93
N PRO A 169 -10.43 -3.55 18.75
CA PRO A 169 -10.98 -4.81 19.26
C PRO A 169 -11.51 -5.69 18.12
N LYS A 170 -11.53 -7.01 18.32
CA LYS A 170 -11.85 -8.03 17.28
C LYS A 170 -13.20 -7.84 16.60
N ASN A 171 -14.21 -7.25 17.27
CA ASN A 171 -15.52 -6.97 16.66
C ASN A 171 -15.43 -5.95 15.51
N LYS A 172 -14.48 -5.01 15.56
CA LYS A 172 -14.23 -3.99 14.53
C LYS A 172 -13.24 -4.42 13.42
N TRP A 173 -12.76 -5.66 13.44
CA TRP A 173 -11.88 -6.18 12.40
C TRP A 173 -12.62 -6.44 11.09
N LEU A 174 -11.92 -6.35 9.96
CA LEU A 174 -12.46 -6.60 8.63
C LEU A 174 -12.90 -8.06 8.49
N LYS A 175 -14.20 -8.31 8.32
CA LYS A 175 -14.74 -9.64 8.08
C LYS A 175 -14.50 -10.07 6.64
N VAL A 176 -13.82 -11.19 6.42
CA VAL A 176 -13.67 -11.82 5.09
C VAL A 176 -14.60 -13.04 5.06
N LYS A 177 -15.67 -12.93 4.25
CA LYS A 177 -16.74 -13.92 4.19
C LYS A 177 -16.56 -14.94 3.05
N LYS A 178 -15.91 -14.52 1.95
CA LYS A 178 -15.67 -15.33 0.75
C LYS A 178 -14.18 -15.36 0.45
N LYS A 179 -13.72 -16.46 -0.18
CA LYS A 179 -12.34 -16.55 -0.68
C LYS A 179 -12.11 -15.49 -1.74
N PRO A 180 -11.08 -14.65 -1.63
CA PRO A 180 -10.79 -13.66 -2.66
C PRO A 180 -10.08 -14.30 -3.86
N ASN A 181 -10.32 -13.75 -5.05
CA ASN A 181 -9.50 -14.00 -6.25
C ASN A 181 -8.20 -13.20 -6.16
N ILE A 182 -8.31 -11.95 -5.69
CA ILE A 182 -7.20 -11.00 -5.59
C ILE A 182 -7.07 -10.48 -4.16
N ILE A 183 -5.86 -10.41 -3.68
CA ILE A 183 -5.48 -9.72 -2.45
C ILE A 183 -4.63 -8.53 -2.85
N ILE A 184 -5.03 -7.31 -2.45
CA ILE A 184 -4.18 -6.13 -2.55
C ILE A 184 -3.61 -5.86 -1.16
N PHE A 185 -2.32 -6.14 -1.01
CA PHE A 185 -1.55 -5.90 0.21
C PHE A 185 -0.76 -4.61 0.04
N GLU A 186 -1.23 -3.53 0.65
CA GLU A 186 -0.63 -2.22 0.49
C GLU A 186 0.23 -1.81 1.70
N GLY A 187 1.24 -1.00 1.44
CA GLY A 187 2.03 -0.39 2.48
C GLY A 187 3.25 0.38 1.98
N TRP A 188 3.88 1.10 2.90
CA TRP A 188 4.96 2.00 2.52
C TRP A 188 6.29 1.28 2.23
N CYS A 189 6.53 0.11 2.82
CA CYS A 189 7.79 -0.65 2.68
C CYS A 189 7.61 -2.05 2.08
N ILE A 190 6.49 -2.30 1.39
CA ILE A 190 6.23 -3.61 0.78
C ILE A 190 7.30 -3.93 -0.27
N GLY A 191 7.85 -5.14 -0.22
CA GLY A 191 8.84 -5.63 -1.18
C GLY A 191 10.25 -5.04 -1.02
N VAL A 192 10.50 -4.16 -0.03
CA VAL A 192 11.82 -3.56 0.14
C VAL A 192 12.84 -4.61 0.68
N PRO A 193 13.98 -4.81 0.00
CA PRO A 193 15.03 -5.68 0.50
C PRO A 193 15.83 -5.01 1.63
N PRO A 194 16.57 -5.80 2.45
CA PRO A 194 17.50 -5.22 3.41
C PRO A 194 18.63 -4.47 2.71
N GLN A 195 19.18 -3.48 3.39
CA GLN A 195 20.36 -2.73 2.95
C GLN A 195 21.65 -3.51 3.20
N LYS A 196 22.73 -3.20 2.45
CA LYS A 196 24.08 -3.69 2.72
C LYS A 196 24.60 -3.11 4.04
N LYS A 197 25.43 -3.85 4.78
CA LYS A 197 25.98 -3.38 6.07
C LYS A 197 26.66 -2.01 5.97
N LYS A 198 27.42 -1.77 4.89
CA LYS A 198 28.12 -0.48 4.65
C LYS A 198 27.18 0.72 4.58
N ASP A 199 25.93 0.53 4.08
CA ASP A 199 24.95 1.60 3.94
C ASP A 199 24.32 1.99 5.30
N LEU A 200 24.53 1.18 6.35
CA LEU A 200 24.03 1.40 7.70
C LEU A 200 25.06 2.06 8.63
N ILE A 201 26.29 2.29 8.17
CA ILE A 201 27.35 2.86 9.01
C ILE A 201 27.07 4.31 9.35
N LYS A 202 26.83 5.14 8.31
CA LYS A 202 26.60 6.59 8.47
C LYS A 202 25.13 6.88 8.73
N PRO A 203 24.81 7.77 9.71
CA PRO A 203 23.45 8.29 9.87
C PRO A 203 23.08 9.16 8.67
N ILE A 204 21.80 9.17 8.28
CA ILE A 204 21.32 9.90 7.10
C ILE A 204 20.50 11.16 7.45
N ASN A 205 20.10 11.28 8.69
CA ASN A 205 19.33 12.43 9.18
C ASN A 205 19.59 12.71 10.67
N LYS A 206 18.98 13.80 11.18
CA LYS A 206 19.14 14.24 12.57
C LYS A 206 18.67 13.20 13.59
N LEU A 207 17.57 12.49 13.30
CA LEU A 207 17.06 11.42 14.17
C LEU A 207 18.13 10.33 14.41
N GLU A 208 18.70 9.79 13.33
CA GLU A 208 19.73 8.74 13.44
C GLU A 208 21.01 9.26 14.07
N LYS A 209 21.41 10.53 13.77
CA LYS A 209 22.59 11.14 14.33
C LYS A 209 22.49 11.32 15.84
N GLN A 210 21.30 11.73 16.34
CA GLN A 210 21.12 12.08 17.76
C GLN A 210 20.56 10.92 18.61
N LYS A 211 19.66 10.09 18.05
CA LYS A 211 18.90 9.08 18.80
C LYS A 211 19.30 7.64 18.51
N ASP A 212 20.13 7.39 17.47
CA ASP A 212 20.61 6.06 17.08
C ASP A 212 22.14 6.06 16.86
N THR A 213 22.90 6.72 17.73
CA THR A 213 24.38 6.83 17.67
C THR A 213 25.05 5.46 17.61
N LYS A 214 24.58 4.50 18.42
CA LYS A 214 25.04 3.11 18.48
C LYS A 214 24.53 2.24 17.34
N LYS A 215 23.75 2.77 16.39
CA LYS A 215 23.20 2.05 15.22
C LYS A 215 22.24 0.89 15.58
N ILE A 216 21.80 0.77 16.83
CA ILE A 216 20.98 -0.36 17.30
C ILE A 216 19.65 -0.42 16.57
N TRP A 217 18.97 0.71 16.42
CA TRP A 217 17.66 0.78 15.78
C TRP A 217 17.71 0.45 14.30
N ARG A 218 18.56 1.13 13.51
CA ARG A 218 18.63 0.88 12.06
C ARG A 218 19.16 -0.50 11.71
N LEU A 219 20.07 -1.07 12.51
CA LEU A 219 20.52 -2.45 12.34
C LEU A 219 19.42 -3.46 12.65
N GLN A 220 18.62 -3.23 13.70
CA GLN A 220 17.50 -4.09 14.04
C GLN A 220 16.40 -4.02 12.96
N VAL A 221 16.06 -2.82 12.46
CA VAL A 221 15.12 -2.63 11.32
C VAL A 221 15.59 -3.47 10.12
N ASN A 222 16.86 -3.40 9.79
CA ASN A 222 17.44 -4.16 8.67
C ASN A 222 17.44 -5.67 8.92
N LYS A 223 17.68 -6.12 10.15
CA LYS A 223 17.57 -7.53 10.57
C LYS A 223 16.15 -8.06 10.40
N GLU A 224 15.14 -7.28 10.78
CA GLU A 224 13.74 -7.66 10.59
C GLU A 224 13.40 -7.81 9.09
N LEU A 225 13.85 -6.87 8.24
CA LEU A 225 13.71 -6.99 6.78
C LEU A 225 14.33 -8.27 6.24
N LYS A 226 15.57 -8.58 6.66
CA LYS A 226 16.31 -9.75 6.20
C LYS A 226 15.64 -11.08 6.59
N LYS A 227 14.96 -11.13 7.74
CA LYS A 227 14.38 -12.36 8.28
C LYS A 227 12.87 -12.44 8.10
N LYS A 228 12.11 -11.68 8.90
CA LYS A 228 10.66 -11.84 9.00
C LYS A 228 9.92 -11.26 7.79
N TYR A 229 10.32 -10.07 7.33
CA TYR A 229 9.65 -9.43 6.21
C TYR A 229 9.95 -10.12 4.89
N LYS A 230 11.17 -10.65 4.70
CA LYS A 230 11.50 -11.47 3.53
C LYS A 230 10.53 -12.64 3.35
N LYS A 231 10.20 -13.35 4.45
CA LYS A 231 9.24 -14.47 4.41
C LYS A 231 7.85 -14.02 3.90
N ILE A 232 7.41 -12.83 4.31
CA ILE A 232 6.11 -12.27 3.89
C ILE A 232 6.17 -11.81 2.44
N PHE A 233 7.21 -11.07 2.07
CA PHE A 233 7.34 -10.50 0.72
C PHE A 233 7.57 -11.56 -0.35
N ASN A 234 8.12 -12.72 0.00
CA ASN A 234 8.22 -13.88 -0.90
C ASN A 234 6.84 -14.51 -1.23
N LEU A 235 5.75 -14.14 -0.53
CA LEU A 235 4.40 -14.58 -0.86
C LEU A 235 3.73 -13.69 -1.93
N ILE A 236 4.34 -12.56 -2.29
CA ILE A 236 3.81 -11.61 -3.27
C ILE A 236 3.99 -12.20 -4.67
N ASP A 237 2.89 -12.31 -5.39
CA ASP A 237 2.89 -12.82 -6.78
C ASP A 237 3.29 -11.71 -7.77
N LYS A 238 2.83 -10.46 -7.54
CA LYS A 238 3.23 -9.27 -8.32
C LYS A 238 3.40 -8.06 -7.42
N LEU A 239 4.48 -7.32 -7.62
CA LEU A 239 4.80 -6.09 -6.87
C LEU A 239 4.62 -4.86 -7.76
N ILE A 240 3.75 -3.95 -7.34
CA ILE A 240 3.55 -2.63 -7.94
C ILE A 240 4.23 -1.59 -7.06
N PHE A 241 5.10 -0.79 -7.63
CA PHE A 241 5.82 0.27 -6.92
C PHE A 241 5.42 1.66 -7.41
N LEU A 242 4.92 2.48 -6.49
CA LEU A 242 4.61 3.91 -6.73
C LEU A 242 5.87 4.74 -6.50
N LYS A 243 6.55 5.08 -7.60
CA LYS A 243 7.79 5.85 -7.58
C LYS A 243 7.49 7.35 -7.49
N VAL A 244 7.84 7.95 -6.36
CA VAL A 244 7.78 9.41 -6.17
C VAL A 244 9.01 10.09 -6.79
N PRO A 245 8.95 11.38 -7.17
CA PRO A 245 10.09 12.08 -7.78
C PRO A 245 11.32 12.12 -6.86
N SER A 246 11.12 12.33 -5.57
CA SER A 246 12.16 12.26 -4.53
C SER A 246 11.55 12.19 -3.15
N PHE A 247 12.35 11.93 -2.11
CA PHE A 247 11.90 11.93 -0.71
C PHE A 247 11.25 13.26 -0.27
N LYS A 248 11.67 14.40 -0.83
CA LYS A 248 11.07 15.73 -0.57
C LYS A 248 9.56 15.75 -0.84
N TYR A 249 9.09 14.99 -1.86
CA TYR A 249 7.66 14.92 -2.19
C TYR A 249 6.86 14.07 -1.20
N VAL A 250 7.47 13.07 -0.57
CA VAL A 250 6.84 12.32 0.52
C VAL A 250 6.49 13.26 1.67
N PHE A 251 7.41 14.18 2.03
CA PHE A 251 7.15 15.21 3.04
C PHE A 251 6.00 16.15 2.62
N LYS A 252 6.07 16.72 1.39
CA LYS A 252 5.03 17.61 0.88
C LYS A 252 3.65 16.96 0.87
N TRP A 253 3.56 15.71 0.42
CA TRP A 253 2.28 15.00 0.33
C TRP A 253 1.77 14.55 1.71
N ARG A 254 2.68 14.32 2.65
CA ARG A 254 2.28 14.07 4.04
C ARG A 254 1.70 15.33 4.69
N LEU A 255 2.30 16.51 4.43
CA LEU A 255 1.73 17.80 4.84
C LEU A 255 0.35 18.04 4.24
N LEU A 256 0.18 17.77 2.94
CA LEU A 256 -1.10 17.89 2.26
C LEU A 256 -2.15 16.96 2.87
N GLN A 257 -1.77 15.74 3.22
CA GLN A 257 -2.66 14.80 3.89
C GLN A 257 -3.13 15.30 5.26
N GLU A 258 -2.26 15.91 6.07
CA GLU A 258 -2.64 16.53 7.35
C GLU A 258 -3.56 17.74 7.14
N LYS A 259 -3.28 18.59 6.12
CA LYS A 259 -4.15 19.70 5.75
C LYS A 259 -5.56 19.21 5.41
N LYS A 260 -5.69 18.15 4.61
CA LYS A 260 -6.98 17.54 4.29
C LYS A 260 -7.71 17.01 5.53
N LEU A 261 -7.01 16.40 6.46
CA LEU A 261 -7.59 15.93 7.72
C LEU A 261 -8.14 17.08 8.57
N ARG A 262 -7.45 18.23 8.59
CA ARG A 262 -7.94 19.46 9.27
C ARG A 262 -9.24 19.96 8.67
N ILE A 263 -9.29 20.09 7.34
CA ILE A 263 -10.46 20.61 6.61
C ILE A 263 -11.67 19.70 6.80
N THR A 264 -11.47 18.39 6.81
CA THR A 264 -12.58 17.42 6.90
C THR A 264 -13.01 17.09 8.32
N GLY A 265 -12.34 17.61 9.34
CA GLY A 265 -12.63 17.34 10.77
C GLY A 265 -12.43 15.85 11.16
N LYS A 266 -11.86 15.02 10.28
CA LYS A 266 -11.75 13.57 10.48
C LYS A 266 -10.56 13.12 11.33
N GLY A 267 -9.73 14.05 11.84
CA GLY A 267 -8.53 13.72 12.62
C GLY A 267 -8.65 14.15 14.07
N LYS A 268 -8.65 13.21 15.02
CA LYS A 268 -8.62 13.53 16.47
C LYS A 268 -7.26 14.08 16.92
N LYS A 269 -6.16 13.76 16.23
CA LYS A 269 -4.81 14.24 16.52
C LYS A 269 -4.11 14.60 15.20
N ILE A 270 -4.00 15.90 14.96
CA ILE A 270 -3.38 16.46 13.74
C ILE A 270 -1.97 16.94 14.11
N MET A 271 -0.98 16.45 13.36
CA MET A 271 0.42 16.81 13.58
C MET A 271 0.74 18.22 13.05
N SER A 272 1.55 18.96 13.80
CA SER A 272 2.20 20.19 13.35
C SER A 272 3.27 19.90 12.29
N ASN A 273 3.74 20.94 11.59
CA ASN A 273 4.81 20.78 10.58
C ASN A 273 6.10 20.22 11.18
N ILE A 274 6.44 20.61 12.41
CA ILE A 274 7.61 20.12 13.13
C ILE A 274 7.45 18.64 13.50
N GLU A 275 6.27 18.24 13.99
CA GLU A 275 5.97 16.85 14.31
C GLU A 275 6.00 15.97 13.04
N ILE A 276 5.48 16.47 11.91
CA ILE A 276 5.56 15.77 10.63
C ILE A 276 7.01 15.63 10.16
N SER A 277 7.83 16.68 10.30
CA SER A 277 9.25 16.64 9.96
C SER A 277 9.99 15.59 10.79
N ASN A 278 9.75 15.55 12.08
CA ASN A 278 10.32 14.56 12.99
C ASN A 278 9.83 13.14 12.67
N PHE A 279 8.53 12.99 12.40
CA PHE A 279 7.92 11.71 12.07
C PHE A 279 8.47 11.11 10.76
N ILE A 280 8.67 11.92 9.73
CA ILE A 280 9.15 11.46 8.42
C ILE A 280 10.60 10.96 8.46
N MET A 281 11.43 11.46 9.39
CA MET A 281 12.81 10.98 9.55
C MET A 281 12.90 9.48 9.85
N TYR A 282 11.88 8.89 10.50
CA TYR A 282 11.80 7.43 10.72
C TYR A 282 11.72 6.62 9.44
N TYR A 283 11.17 7.20 8.37
CA TYR A 283 10.91 6.53 7.09
C TYR A 283 11.96 6.84 6.02
N GLU A 284 12.74 7.88 6.22
CA GLU A 284 13.63 8.46 5.21
C GLU A 284 14.62 7.45 4.64
N ARG A 285 15.33 6.73 5.52
CA ARG A 285 16.33 5.74 5.12
C ARG A 285 15.76 4.68 4.17
N LEU A 286 14.70 4.04 4.56
CA LEU A 286 14.09 3.00 3.74
C LEU A 286 13.40 3.56 2.49
N THR A 287 12.78 4.72 2.56
CA THR A 287 12.19 5.36 1.38
C THR A 287 13.25 5.68 0.33
N LYS A 288 14.39 6.27 0.74
CA LYS A 288 15.52 6.50 -0.19
C LYS A 288 16.06 5.18 -0.77
N HIS A 289 16.17 4.14 0.05
CA HIS A 289 16.59 2.81 -0.42
C HIS A 289 15.58 2.21 -1.42
N MET A 290 14.27 2.30 -1.15
CA MET A 290 13.21 1.86 -2.04
C MET A 290 13.27 2.56 -3.39
N LEU A 291 13.42 3.89 -3.41
CA LEU A 291 13.53 4.69 -4.63
C LEU A 291 14.73 4.28 -5.51
N LYS A 292 15.80 3.79 -4.89
CA LYS A 292 16.99 3.27 -5.59
C LYS A 292 16.80 1.86 -6.13
N ILE A 293 16.15 0.97 -5.37
CA ILE A 293 16.16 -0.47 -5.65
C ILE A 293 14.88 -0.96 -6.33
N LEU A 294 13.70 -0.53 -5.86
CA LEU A 294 12.42 -1.07 -6.34
C LEU A 294 12.11 -0.78 -7.81
N PRO A 295 12.58 0.32 -8.45
CA PRO A 295 12.37 0.51 -9.88
C PRO A 295 12.91 -0.61 -10.79
N ARG A 296 13.89 -1.39 -10.29
CA ARG A 296 14.46 -2.53 -11.02
C ARG A 296 13.94 -3.89 -10.52
N LYS A 297 13.20 -3.92 -9.41
CA LYS A 297 12.74 -5.16 -8.75
C LYS A 297 11.24 -5.36 -8.78
N ALA A 298 10.48 -4.28 -8.84
CA ALA A 298 9.04 -4.36 -8.91
C ALA A 298 8.60 -4.80 -10.32
N ASP A 299 7.58 -5.63 -10.41
CA ASP A 299 7.00 -6.08 -11.69
C ASP A 299 6.35 -4.91 -12.46
N THR A 300 5.83 -3.93 -11.71
CA THR A 300 5.25 -2.72 -12.29
C THR A 300 5.73 -1.50 -11.53
N VAL A 301 6.20 -0.49 -12.25
CA VAL A 301 6.62 0.80 -11.70
C VAL A 301 5.72 1.89 -12.24
N ILE A 302 5.04 2.59 -11.34
CA ILE A 302 4.19 3.74 -11.66
C ILE A 302 4.88 4.99 -11.14
N SER A 303 5.32 5.86 -12.05
CA SER A 303 5.91 7.14 -11.67
C SER A 303 4.81 8.15 -11.37
N ILE A 304 4.96 8.88 -10.26
CA ILE A 304 4.07 9.97 -9.86
C ILE A 304 4.78 11.29 -10.12
N ASP A 305 4.09 12.26 -10.74
CA ASP A 305 4.65 13.58 -11.04
C ASP A 305 4.66 14.51 -9.79
N LYS A 306 5.26 15.70 -9.96
CA LYS A 306 5.33 16.73 -8.91
C LYS A 306 3.96 17.27 -8.50
N LYS A 307 2.92 17.10 -9.34
CA LYS A 307 1.52 17.49 -9.11
C LYS A 307 0.68 16.34 -8.56
N HIS A 308 1.31 15.26 -8.07
CA HIS A 308 0.68 14.10 -7.46
C HIS A 308 -0.22 13.28 -8.42
N ARG A 309 0.08 13.26 -9.73
CA ARG A 309 -0.65 12.48 -10.74
C ARG A 309 0.21 11.31 -11.20
N LEU A 310 -0.42 10.22 -11.60
CA LEU A 310 0.28 9.14 -12.29
C LEU A 310 0.77 9.66 -13.63
N LYS A 311 2.08 9.52 -13.91
CA LYS A 311 2.75 10.08 -15.07
C LYS A 311 3.13 9.05 -16.11
N SER A 312 3.65 7.91 -15.66
CA SER A 312 4.07 6.82 -16.53
C SER A 312 3.94 5.49 -15.81
N ILE A 313 3.74 4.43 -16.58
CA ILE A 313 3.72 3.05 -16.11
C ILE A 313 4.76 2.26 -16.91
N LYS A 314 5.52 1.41 -16.22
CA LYS A 314 6.46 0.48 -16.81
C LYS A 314 6.18 -0.90 -16.22
N PHE A 315 5.94 -1.88 -17.08
CA PHE A 315 5.92 -3.30 -16.76
C PHE A 315 7.34 -3.86 -17.01
N ASN A 316 7.93 -4.50 -15.98
CA ASN A 316 9.29 -5.11 -16.06
C ASN A 316 9.20 -6.60 -16.34
#